data_711f7fdb563ddf867c88ad3de714b03b
#
_entry.id   711f7fdb563ddf867c88ad3de714b03b
#
_cell.length_a   1.000
_cell.length_b   1.000
_cell.length_c   1.000
_cell.angle_alpha   90.00
_cell.angle_beta   90.00
_cell.angle_gamma   90.00
#
_symmetry.space_group_name_H-M   'P 1'
#
loop_
_entity.id
_entity.type
_entity.pdbx_description
1 polymer ?
#
loop_
_entity_poly.entity_id
_entity_poly.type
_entity_poly.pdbx_seq_one_letter_code
_entity_poly.pdbx_strand_id
1 'polypeptide(L)'
;MDEPDSDEALMMKYRHGDAAAFDTLYARHRSGLFRFIVRQCKARSHGEEIFQDVWMKLIEARGRYQVDAKFRTYLYTLARNRLIDYYRRAGRADLVLVEAVDTDNLPETVASRVDEPQVRHEAKMQGAAILTLLQELPTAQREAFLLYEESGLSVEEIAVATGTTFEAAKSRLRYAVAKLREGLKPWAGAIAAGERS
;
A
#
# COMPACT_ATOMS: atom_id res chain seq x y z
N MET A 1 22.02 -14.96 -18.89
CA MET A 1 21.48 -14.51 -17.55
C MET A 1 20.01 -14.35 -17.81
N ASP A 2 19.22 -15.33 -17.38
CA ASP A 2 17.78 -15.30 -17.63
C ASP A 2 17.17 -14.08 -16.97
N GLU A 3 16.41 -13.31 -17.76
CA GLU A 3 15.62 -12.20 -17.25
C GLU A 3 14.61 -12.75 -16.23
N PRO A 4 14.49 -12.18 -15.02
CA PRO A 4 13.59 -12.73 -14.02
C PRO A 4 12.16 -12.71 -14.55
N ASP A 5 11.48 -13.86 -14.49
CA ASP A 5 10.08 -13.98 -14.89
C ASP A 5 9.22 -12.84 -14.34
N SER A 6 8.35 -12.29 -15.17
CA SER A 6 7.34 -11.33 -14.70
C SER A 6 6.40 -11.99 -13.68
N ASP A 7 5.78 -11.18 -12.83
CA ASP A 7 4.84 -11.69 -11.83
C ASP A 7 3.65 -12.40 -12.47
N GLU A 8 3.22 -11.97 -13.66
CA GLU A 8 2.18 -12.60 -14.45
C GLU A 8 2.63 -13.98 -14.96
N ALA A 9 3.87 -14.08 -15.44
CA ALA A 9 4.44 -15.36 -15.89
C ALA A 9 4.57 -16.34 -14.73
N LEU A 10 5.05 -15.88 -13.56
CA LEU A 10 5.10 -16.70 -12.34
C LEU A 10 3.72 -17.17 -11.91
N MET A 11 2.71 -16.30 -11.95
CA MET A 11 1.35 -16.68 -11.58
C MET A 11 0.76 -17.70 -12.56
N MET A 12 1.07 -17.61 -13.85
CA MET A 12 0.69 -18.62 -14.83
C MET A 12 1.40 -19.95 -14.60
N LYS A 13 2.69 -19.97 -14.27
CA LYS A 13 3.43 -21.17 -13.86
C LYS A 13 2.78 -21.82 -12.63
N TYR A 14 2.47 -21.01 -11.61
CA TYR A 14 1.79 -21.48 -10.40
C TYR A 14 0.40 -22.07 -10.70
N ARG A 15 -0.38 -21.43 -11.57
CA ARG A 15 -1.65 -21.97 -12.06
C ARG A 15 -1.51 -23.38 -12.63
N HIS A 16 -0.42 -23.68 -13.33
CA HIS A 16 -0.11 -24.99 -13.92
C HIS A 16 0.58 -25.97 -12.96
N GLY A 17 0.73 -25.59 -11.67
CA GLY A 17 1.20 -26.49 -10.61
C GLY A 17 2.64 -26.27 -10.17
N ASP A 18 3.35 -25.25 -10.67
CA ASP A 18 4.70 -24.90 -10.22
C ASP A 18 4.66 -24.17 -8.87
N ALA A 19 4.93 -24.91 -7.78
CA ALA A 19 4.94 -24.34 -6.44
C ALA A 19 6.10 -23.34 -6.24
N ALA A 20 7.24 -23.50 -6.89
CA ALA A 20 8.39 -22.60 -6.76
C ALA A 20 8.08 -21.21 -7.33
N ALA A 21 7.21 -21.13 -8.35
CA ALA A 21 6.72 -19.87 -8.87
C ALA A 21 5.89 -19.11 -7.81
N PHE A 22 5.09 -19.82 -7.01
CA PHE A 22 4.36 -19.20 -5.87
C PHE A 22 5.32 -18.69 -4.80
N ASP A 23 6.33 -19.47 -4.41
CA ASP A 23 7.33 -19.05 -3.42
C ASP A 23 8.03 -17.76 -3.85
N THR A 24 8.32 -17.63 -5.14
CA THR A 24 8.92 -16.42 -5.72
C THR A 24 7.98 -15.22 -5.64
N LEU A 25 6.71 -15.38 -6.00
CA LEU A 25 5.68 -14.34 -5.88
C LEU A 25 5.49 -13.92 -4.42
N TYR A 26 5.39 -14.90 -3.52
CA TYR A 26 5.28 -14.64 -2.09
C TYR A 26 6.47 -13.85 -1.55
N ALA A 27 7.70 -14.25 -1.88
CA ALA A 27 8.91 -13.56 -1.45
C ALA A 27 8.96 -12.11 -1.95
N ARG A 28 8.55 -11.84 -3.20
CA ARG A 28 8.53 -10.51 -3.80
C ARG A 28 7.51 -9.58 -3.13
N HIS A 29 6.31 -10.09 -2.83
CA HIS A 29 5.17 -9.23 -2.47
C HIS A 29 4.81 -9.23 -0.98
N ARG A 30 5.23 -10.24 -0.19
CA ARG A 30 4.82 -10.39 1.22
C ARG A 30 5.04 -9.14 2.06
N SER A 31 6.19 -8.48 1.92
CA SER A 31 6.55 -7.34 2.78
C SER A 31 5.73 -6.09 2.49
N GLY A 32 5.57 -5.74 1.20
CA GLY A 32 4.73 -4.60 0.79
C GLY A 32 3.26 -4.84 1.12
N LEU A 33 2.75 -6.03 0.79
CA LEU A 33 1.36 -6.42 1.07
C LEU A 33 1.07 -6.39 2.59
N PHE A 34 1.97 -6.92 3.41
CA PHE A 34 1.83 -6.90 4.86
C PHE A 34 1.75 -5.48 5.41
N ARG A 35 2.69 -4.60 4.99
CA ARG A 35 2.68 -3.19 5.41
C ARG A 35 1.40 -2.47 4.97
N PHE A 36 0.97 -2.68 3.72
CA PHE A 36 -0.27 -2.11 3.20
C PHE A 36 -1.48 -2.48 4.08
N ILE A 37 -1.62 -3.76 4.44
CA ILE A 37 -2.76 -4.24 5.23
C ILE A 37 -2.68 -3.73 6.67
N VAL A 38 -1.54 -3.92 7.35
CA VAL A 38 -1.38 -3.58 8.78
C VAL A 38 -1.55 -2.07 9.03
N ARG A 39 -1.06 -1.23 8.11
CA ARG A 39 -1.22 0.23 8.23
C ARG A 39 -2.67 0.72 8.06
N GLN A 40 -3.56 -0.11 7.56
CA GLN A 40 -4.98 0.16 7.47
C GLN A 40 -5.77 -0.42 8.64
N CYS A 41 -5.20 -1.31 9.43
CA CYS A 41 -5.84 -1.94 10.58
C CYS A 41 -5.53 -1.17 11.87
N LYS A 42 -6.52 -1.14 12.81
CA LYS A 42 -6.29 -0.57 14.15
C LYS A 42 -5.45 -1.47 15.05
N ALA A 43 -5.59 -2.79 14.90
CA ALA A 43 -4.82 -3.79 15.62
C ALA A 43 -4.00 -4.62 14.64
N ARG A 44 -2.73 -4.88 14.98
CA ARG A 44 -1.81 -5.66 14.16
C ARG A 44 -2.31 -7.08 13.92
N SER A 45 -2.91 -7.72 14.93
CA SER A 45 -3.46 -9.08 14.84
C SER A 45 -4.52 -9.21 13.74
N HIS A 46 -5.38 -8.20 13.56
CA HIS A 46 -6.35 -8.19 12.47
C HIS A 46 -5.67 -8.08 11.10
N GLY A 47 -4.58 -7.31 11.02
CA GLY A 47 -3.80 -7.22 9.79
C GLY A 47 -3.12 -8.54 9.43
N GLU A 48 -2.63 -9.28 10.42
CA GLU A 48 -2.03 -10.59 10.25
C GLU A 48 -3.05 -11.62 9.74
N GLU A 49 -4.27 -11.63 10.30
CA GLU A 49 -5.38 -12.46 9.84
C GLU A 49 -5.76 -12.14 8.38
N ILE A 50 -5.98 -10.87 8.06
CA ILE A 50 -6.32 -10.44 6.71
C ILE A 50 -5.21 -10.79 5.71
N PHE A 51 -3.94 -10.63 6.10
CA PHE A 51 -2.79 -10.97 5.27
C PHE A 51 -2.78 -12.47 4.91
N GLN A 52 -3.03 -13.35 5.88
CA GLN A 52 -3.15 -14.79 5.64
C GLN A 52 -4.33 -15.09 4.71
N ASP A 53 -5.49 -14.49 4.97
CA ASP A 53 -6.68 -14.66 4.15
C ASP A 53 -6.47 -14.25 2.69
N VAL A 54 -5.70 -13.19 2.43
CA VAL A 54 -5.39 -12.75 1.05
C VAL A 54 -4.60 -13.82 0.30
N TRP A 55 -3.56 -14.38 0.92
CA TRP A 55 -2.78 -15.45 0.30
C TRP A 55 -3.60 -16.73 0.10
N MET A 56 -4.44 -17.10 1.07
CA MET A 56 -5.36 -18.24 0.93
C MET A 56 -6.33 -18.03 -0.23
N LYS A 57 -6.89 -16.83 -0.37
CA LYS A 57 -7.77 -16.46 -1.50
C LYS A 57 -7.06 -16.53 -2.85
N LEU A 58 -5.81 -16.09 -2.92
CA LEU A 58 -5.00 -16.20 -4.13
C LEU A 58 -4.76 -17.66 -4.49
N ILE A 59 -4.43 -18.52 -3.51
CA ILE A 59 -4.25 -19.96 -3.70
C ILE A 59 -5.55 -20.62 -4.21
N GLU A 60 -6.69 -20.33 -3.59
CA GLU A 60 -8.01 -20.84 -4.00
C GLU A 60 -8.39 -20.39 -5.42
N ALA A 61 -8.05 -19.15 -5.77
CA ALA A 61 -8.39 -18.55 -7.06
C ALA A 61 -7.42 -18.92 -8.19
N ARG A 62 -6.30 -19.62 -7.91
CA ARG A 62 -5.21 -19.86 -8.88
C ARG A 62 -5.69 -20.42 -10.21
N GLY A 63 -6.62 -21.37 -10.18
CA GLY A 63 -7.14 -22.04 -11.40
C GLY A 63 -7.97 -21.13 -12.30
N ARG A 64 -8.48 -20.01 -11.75
CA ARG A 64 -9.33 -19.04 -12.48
C ARG A 64 -8.58 -17.76 -12.83
N TYR A 65 -7.30 -17.63 -12.42
CA TYR A 65 -6.51 -16.45 -12.72
C TYR A 65 -6.37 -16.26 -14.24
N GLN A 66 -6.61 -15.05 -14.70
CA GLN A 66 -6.40 -14.60 -16.09
C GLN A 66 -5.55 -13.32 -16.04
N VAL A 67 -4.76 -13.12 -17.12
CA VAL A 67 -3.86 -11.96 -17.21
C VAL A 67 -4.63 -10.78 -17.81
N ASP A 68 -5.63 -10.28 -17.09
CA ASP A 68 -6.44 -9.13 -17.50
C ASP A 68 -5.85 -7.79 -17.00
N ALA A 69 -4.97 -7.85 -16.00
CA ALA A 69 -4.26 -6.74 -15.42
C ALA A 69 -2.91 -7.21 -14.86
N LYS A 70 -2.06 -6.27 -14.46
CA LYS A 70 -0.82 -6.63 -13.75
C LYS A 70 -1.13 -7.43 -12.48
N PHE A 71 -0.34 -8.48 -12.22
CA PHE A 71 -0.49 -9.33 -11.03
C PHE A 71 -0.55 -8.50 -9.75
N ARG A 72 0.28 -7.48 -9.64
CA ARG A 72 0.31 -6.56 -8.50
C ARG A 72 -1.04 -5.87 -8.29
N THR A 73 -1.65 -5.32 -9.33
CA THR A 73 -2.99 -4.71 -9.27
C THR A 73 -4.02 -5.72 -8.78
N TYR A 74 -4.00 -6.94 -9.31
CA TYR A 74 -4.88 -8.03 -8.87
C TYR A 74 -4.70 -8.37 -7.38
N LEU A 75 -3.44 -8.55 -6.92
CA LEU A 75 -3.13 -8.90 -5.53
C LEU A 75 -3.62 -7.83 -4.55
N TYR A 76 -3.37 -6.55 -4.85
CA TYR A 76 -3.79 -5.45 -3.97
C TYR A 76 -5.29 -5.16 -4.04
N THR A 77 -5.96 -5.44 -5.16
CA THR A 77 -7.44 -5.47 -5.25
C THR A 77 -8.02 -6.54 -4.33
N LEU A 78 -7.42 -7.73 -4.31
CA LEU A 78 -7.83 -8.81 -3.42
C LEU A 78 -7.67 -8.43 -1.94
N ALA A 79 -6.53 -7.82 -1.59
CA ALA A 79 -6.28 -7.32 -0.23
C ALA A 79 -7.29 -6.25 0.19
N ARG A 80 -7.57 -5.29 -0.69
CA ARG A 80 -8.57 -4.26 -0.47
C ARG A 80 -9.94 -4.83 -0.22
N ASN A 81 -10.38 -5.78 -1.04
CA ASN A 81 -11.69 -6.41 -0.88
C ASN A 81 -11.79 -7.14 0.48
N ARG A 82 -10.73 -7.79 0.94
CA ARG A 82 -10.70 -8.43 2.27
C ARG A 82 -10.75 -7.41 3.40
N LEU A 83 -10.06 -6.27 3.29
CA LEU A 83 -10.16 -5.16 4.25
C LEU A 83 -11.59 -4.60 4.31
N ILE A 84 -12.24 -4.38 3.17
CA ILE A 84 -13.63 -3.93 3.10
C ILE A 84 -14.56 -4.91 3.80
N ASP A 85 -14.45 -6.21 3.48
CA ASP A 85 -15.27 -7.26 4.09
C ASP A 85 -15.08 -7.35 5.61
N TYR A 86 -13.83 -7.21 6.07
CA TYR A 86 -13.50 -7.17 7.48
C TYR A 86 -14.20 -6.00 8.20
N TYR A 87 -14.09 -4.79 7.65
CA TYR A 87 -14.71 -3.60 8.26
C TYR A 87 -16.23 -3.64 8.20
N ARG A 88 -16.83 -4.17 7.14
CA ARG A 88 -18.28 -4.38 7.05
C ARG A 88 -18.78 -5.31 8.15
N ARG A 89 -18.11 -6.44 8.37
CA ARG A 89 -18.46 -7.40 9.43
C ARG A 89 -18.30 -6.82 10.83
N ALA A 90 -17.31 -5.94 11.02
CA ALA A 90 -17.07 -5.24 12.28
C ALA A 90 -18.07 -4.10 12.55
N GLY A 91 -19.09 -3.88 11.70
CA GLY A 91 -20.06 -2.80 11.84
C GLY A 91 -19.47 -1.40 11.61
N ARG A 92 -18.34 -1.31 10.90
CA ARG A 92 -17.59 -0.07 10.64
C ARG A 92 -17.56 0.25 9.15
N ALA A 93 -18.72 0.19 8.50
CA ALA A 93 -18.87 0.48 7.08
C ALA A 93 -18.44 1.93 6.72
N ASP A 94 -18.59 2.87 7.66
CA ASP A 94 -18.16 4.25 7.60
C ASP A 94 -16.62 4.43 7.44
N LEU A 95 -15.81 3.45 7.85
CA LEU A 95 -14.36 3.47 7.65
C LEU A 95 -13.93 3.07 6.23
N VAL A 96 -14.86 2.61 5.42
CA VAL A 96 -14.55 2.01 4.10
C VAL A 96 -14.80 2.96 2.94
N LEU A 97 -15.76 3.89 3.06
CA LEU A 97 -16.21 4.67 1.92
C LEU A 97 -16.75 6.05 2.39
N VAL A 98 -15.89 7.03 2.50
CA VAL A 98 -16.32 8.44 2.44
C VAL A 98 -15.73 9.04 1.18
N GLU A 99 -16.61 9.39 0.25
CA GLU A 99 -16.27 10.15 -0.95
C GLU A 99 -15.66 11.49 -0.57
N ALA A 100 -14.52 11.81 -1.16
CA ALA A 100 -13.83 13.06 -0.91
C ALA A 100 -14.41 14.18 -1.78
N VAL A 101 -14.72 15.29 -1.15
CA VAL A 101 -15.05 16.56 -1.80
C VAL A 101 -13.76 17.22 -2.31
N ASP A 102 -13.85 17.78 -3.51
CA ASP A 102 -12.78 18.50 -4.20
C ASP A 102 -12.33 19.77 -3.50
N THR A 103 -11.02 20.02 -3.49
CA THR A 103 -10.44 21.37 -3.50
C THR A 103 -9.02 21.36 -4.05
N ASP A 104 -8.73 22.35 -4.90
CA ASP A 104 -7.49 22.53 -5.65
C ASP A 104 -6.32 23.15 -4.87
N ASN A 105 -5.11 22.84 -5.34
CA ASN A 105 -3.78 23.42 -5.09
C ASN A 105 -2.88 22.85 -4.01
N LEU A 106 -1.77 22.20 -4.48
CA LEU A 106 -0.45 22.22 -3.78
C LEU A 106 0.70 21.56 -4.58
N PRO A 107 1.99 21.91 -4.31
CA PRO A 107 3.14 21.62 -5.16
C PRO A 107 3.94 20.34 -4.83
N GLU A 108 4.85 19.97 -5.70
CA GLU A 108 5.60 18.70 -5.78
C GLU A 108 6.99 18.74 -5.14
N THR A 109 7.46 17.66 -4.49
CA THR A 109 8.89 17.25 -4.40
C THR A 109 9.15 15.89 -3.70
N VAL A 110 10.30 15.23 -3.97
CA VAL A 110 10.69 13.84 -3.68
C VAL A 110 11.80 13.73 -2.61
N ALA A 111 11.99 12.58 -1.93
CA ALA A 111 13.00 12.34 -0.88
C ALA A 111 13.81 11.02 -0.98
N SER A 112 15.00 10.98 -0.36
CA SER A 112 16.04 9.94 -0.39
C SER A 112 16.46 9.43 1.02
N ARG A 113 17.32 8.38 1.15
CA ARG A 113 17.68 7.60 2.37
C ARG A 113 19.13 7.81 2.85
N VAL A 114 19.44 7.62 4.16
CA VAL A 114 20.76 7.25 4.76
C VAL A 114 20.66 6.71 6.20
N ASP A 115 21.68 5.94 6.71
CA ASP A 115 21.73 5.11 7.94
C ASP A 115 22.85 5.50 8.93
N GLU A 116 22.50 5.78 10.25
CA GLU A 116 23.42 5.82 11.42
C GLU A 116 22.65 5.68 12.76
N PRO A 117 23.27 5.34 13.95
CA PRO A 117 22.54 4.96 15.20
C PRO A 117 21.72 6.07 15.86
N GLN A 118 22.17 7.32 15.82
CA GLN A 118 21.34 8.48 16.20
C GLN A 118 20.19 8.65 15.22
N VAL A 119 20.49 8.49 13.93
CA VAL A 119 19.53 8.42 12.83
C VAL A 119 18.49 7.31 13.05
N ARG A 120 18.84 6.19 13.69
CA ARG A 120 17.89 5.11 14.03
C ARG A 120 16.86 5.52 15.08
N HIS A 121 17.23 6.33 16.08
CA HIS A 121 16.27 6.82 17.07
C HIS A 121 15.35 7.87 16.47
N GLU A 122 15.90 8.81 15.72
CA GLU A 122 15.16 9.84 14.99
C GLU A 122 14.29 9.20 13.88
N ALA A 123 14.81 8.25 13.12
CA ALA A 123 14.04 7.48 12.13
C ALA A 123 12.90 6.68 12.77
N LYS A 124 13.08 6.15 13.97
CA LYS A 124 12.03 5.46 14.73
C LYS A 124 10.94 6.43 15.20
N MET A 125 11.33 7.61 15.67
CA MET A 125 10.40 8.67 16.05
C MET A 125 9.65 9.23 14.83
N GLN A 126 10.35 9.45 13.71
CA GLN A 126 9.76 9.85 12.43
C GLN A 126 8.81 8.78 11.88
N GLY A 127 9.20 7.51 11.97
CA GLY A 127 8.35 6.38 11.59
C GLY A 127 7.05 6.33 12.40
N ALA A 128 7.12 6.58 13.70
CA ALA A 128 5.94 6.67 14.56
C ALA A 128 5.06 7.88 14.20
N ALA A 129 5.67 9.04 13.93
CA ALA A 129 4.94 10.23 13.48
C ALA A 129 4.22 10.01 12.15
N ILE A 130 4.88 9.38 11.17
CA ILE A 130 4.26 9.01 9.89
C ILE A 130 3.07 8.08 10.11
N LEU A 131 3.19 7.07 10.97
CA LEU A 131 2.08 6.15 11.26
C LEU A 131 0.89 6.88 11.90
N THR A 132 1.14 7.83 12.80
CA THR A 132 0.09 8.68 13.39
C THR A 132 -0.60 9.52 12.32
N LEU A 133 0.18 10.23 11.50
CA LEU A 133 -0.35 11.05 10.41
C LEU A 133 -1.15 10.23 9.39
N LEU A 134 -0.70 9.00 9.08
CA LEU A 134 -1.45 8.08 8.23
C LEU A 134 -2.82 7.73 8.82
N GLN A 135 -2.91 7.55 10.15
CA GLN A 135 -4.18 7.26 10.81
C GLN A 135 -5.14 8.46 10.82
N GLU A 136 -4.62 9.68 10.73
CA GLU A 136 -5.41 10.91 10.64
C GLU A 136 -5.93 11.20 9.22
N LEU A 137 -5.39 10.52 8.20
CA LEU A 137 -5.91 10.66 6.84
C LEU A 137 -7.30 10.04 6.71
N PRO A 138 -8.22 10.65 5.94
CA PRO A 138 -9.42 9.98 5.47
C PRO A 138 -9.07 8.64 4.82
N THR A 139 -9.90 7.62 5.03
CA THR A 139 -9.61 6.23 4.62
C THR A 139 -9.23 6.12 3.15
N ALA A 140 -9.97 6.80 2.25
CA ALA A 140 -9.69 6.76 0.81
C ALA A 140 -8.36 7.42 0.41
N GLN A 141 -7.94 8.48 1.14
CA GLN A 141 -6.65 9.14 0.90
C GLN A 141 -5.50 8.28 1.41
N ARG A 142 -5.65 7.69 2.61
CA ARG A 142 -4.69 6.75 3.18
C ARG A 142 -4.51 5.53 2.29
N GLU A 143 -5.62 4.95 1.79
CA GLU A 143 -5.61 3.82 0.87
C GLU A 143 -4.84 4.13 -0.42
N ALA A 144 -5.13 5.26 -1.07
CA ALA A 144 -4.44 5.67 -2.29
C ALA A 144 -2.94 5.86 -2.07
N PHE A 145 -2.55 6.49 -0.96
CA PHE A 145 -1.16 6.67 -0.59
C PHE A 145 -0.43 5.34 -0.33
N LEU A 146 -1.05 4.44 0.43
CA LEU A 146 -0.45 3.15 0.73
C LEU A 146 -0.35 2.24 -0.50
N LEU A 147 -1.31 2.30 -1.42
CA LEU A 147 -1.22 1.62 -2.71
C LEU A 147 -0.05 2.16 -3.54
N TYR A 148 0.17 3.46 -3.55
CA TYR A 148 1.31 4.06 -4.24
C TYR A 148 2.63 3.63 -3.61
N GLU A 149 2.82 3.84 -2.30
CA GLU A 149 4.09 3.64 -1.59
C GLU A 149 4.46 2.17 -1.38
N GLU A 150 3.49 1.33 -1.00
CA GLU A 150 3.79 -0.06 -0.63
C GLU A 150 3.71 -1.03 -1.80
N SER A 151 2.93 -0.70 -2.81
CA SER A 151 2.79 -1.56 -3.98
C SER A 151 3.49 -1.02 -5.23
N GLY A 152 3.79 0.28 -5.28
CA GLY A 152 4.31 0.94 -6.47
C GLY A 152 3.29 0.96 -7.62
N LEU A 153 1.99 0.97 -7.32
CA LEU A 153 0.94 1.09 -8.33
C LEU A 153 0.94 2.51 -8.91
N SER A 154 0.74 2.61 -10.22
CA SER A 154 0.47 3.89 -10.87
C SER A 154 -0.90 4.44 -10.47
N VAL A 155 -1.17 5.72 -10.75
CA VAL A 155 -2.47 6.32 -10.46
C VAL A 155 -3.61 5.61 -11.20
N GLU A 156 -3.36 5.17 -12.44
CA GLU A 156 -4.29 4.37 -13.24
C GLU A 156 -4.60 3.03 -12.56
N GLU A 157 -3.56 2.35 -12.09
CA GLU A 157 -3.69 1.07 -11.41
C GLU A 157 -4.39 1.22 -10.05
N ILE A 158 -4.15 2.32 -9.32
CA ILE A 158 -4.87 2.68 -8.09
C ILE A 158 -6.35 2.90 -8.40
N ALA A 159 -6.69 3.61 -9.48
CA ALA A 159 -8.07 3.81 -9.89
C ALA A 159 -8.77 2.48 -10.15
N VAL A 160 -8.13 1.57 -10.88
CA VAL A 160 -8.64 0.21 -11.12
C VAL A 160 -8.81 -0.56 -9.81
N ALA A 161 -7.77 -0.62 -8.98
CA ALA A 161 -7.78 -1.36 -7.71
C ALA A 161 -8.83 -0.85 -6.72
N THR A 162 -9.12 0.45 -6.73
CA THR A 162 -10.09 1.09 -5.83
C THR A 162 -11.49 1.23 -6.42
N GLY A 163 -11.68 0.90 -7.70
CA GLY A 163 -12.97 1.04 -8.40
C GLY A 163 -13.41 2.49 -8.52
N THR A 164 -12.46 3.42 -8.74
CA THR A 164 -12.73 4.85 -8.85
C THR A 164 -12.21 5.42 -10.18
N THR A 165 -12.46 6.71 -10.44
CA THR A 165 -11.90 7.38 -11.62
C THR A 165 -10.43 7.73 -11.42
N PHE A 166 -9.70 7.91 -12.54
CA PHE A 166 -8.31 8.39 -12.53
C PHE A 166 -8.18 9.71 -11.75
N GLU A 167 -9.05 10.68 -12.03
CA GLU A 167 -9.02 11.99 -11.37
C GLU A 167 -9.27 11.88 -9.85
N ALA A 168 -10.19 11.01 -9.43
CA ALA A 168 -10.43 10.78 -8.01
C ALA A 168 -9.21 10.11 -7.33
N ALA A 169 -8.58 9.11 -7.96
CA ALA A 169 -7.37 8.46 -7.45
C ALA A 169 -6.21 9.46 -7.33
N LYS A 170 -6.00 10.28 -8.37
CA LYS A 170 -4.99 11.35 -8.42
C LYS A 170 -5.21 12.39 -7.33
N SER A 171 -6.44 12.88 -7.17
CA SER A 171 -6.78 13.83 -6.12
C SER A 171 -6.55 13.26 -4.72
N ARG A 172 -7.02 12.03 -4.45
CA ARG A 172 -6.82 11.34 -3.16
C ARG A 172 -5.35 11.22 -2.80
N LEU A 173 -4.51 10.80 -3.77
CA LEU A 173 -3.06 10.67 -3.58
C LEU A 173 -2.43 12.04 -3.31
N ARG A 174 -2.75 13.06 -4.11
CA ARG A 174 -2.25 14.42 -3.94
C ARG A 174 -2.56 14.99 -2.55
N TYR A 175 -3.80 14.84 -2.08
CA TYR A 175 -4.20 15.32 -0.75
C TYR A 175 -3.50 14.56 0.38
N ALA A 176 -3.37 13.23 0.25
CA ALA A 176 -2.62 12.43 1.21
C ALA A 176 -1.18 12.90 1.34
N VAL A 177 -0.47 13.06 0.21
CA VAL A 177 0.93 13.53 0.17
C VAL A 177 1.05 14.94 0.75
N ALA A 178 0.13 15.87 0.40
CA ALA A 178 0.15 17.23 0.94
C ALA A 178 -0.03 17.26 2.45
N LYS A 179 -1.00 16.51 2.99
CA LYS A 179 -1.26 16.44 4.43
C LYS A 179 -0.11 15.79 5.21
N LEU A 180 0.46 14.71 4.68
CA LEU A 180 1.63 14.06 5.28
C LEU A 180 2.86 14.99 5.27
N ARG A 181 3.12 15.70 4.18
CA ARG A 181 4.21 16.67 4.07
C ARG A 181 4.04 17.81 5.08
N GLU A 182 2.85 18.33 5.23
CA GLU A 182 2.54 19.38 6.23
C GLU A 182 2.79 18.87 7.65
N GLY A 183 2.26 17.71 8.00
CA GLY A 183 2.45 17.11 9.33
C GLY A 183 3.91 16.73 9.63
N LEU A 184 4.73 16.52 8.62
CA LEU A 184 6.15 16.20 8.77
C LEU A 184 7.07 17.44 8.79
N LYS A 185 6.58 18.66 8.56
CA LYS A 185 7.38 19.90 8.61
C LYS A 185 8.20 20.06 9.90
N PRO A 186 7.66 19.77 11.08
CA PRO A 186 8.44 19.88 12.34
C PRO A 186 9.68 18.97 12.37
N TRP A 187 9.67 17.89 11.57
CA TRP A 187 10.74 16.90 11.49
C TRP A 187 11.72 17.15 10.33
N ALA A 188 11.38 18.06 9.41
CA ALA A 188 12.20 18.35 8.22
C ALA A 188 13.56 18.98 8.56
N GLY A 189 13.64 19.71 9.69
CA GLY A 189 14.90 20.29 10.19
C GLY A 189 15.91 19.24 10.65
N ALA A 190 15.46 18.13 11.20
CA ALA A 190 16.31 17.03 11.65
C ALA A 190 16.89 16.25 10.46
N ILE A 191 16.11 16.09 9.37
CA ILE A 191 16.54 15.42 8.13
C ILE A 191 17.67 16.21 7.45
N ALA A 192 17.55 17.55 7.37
CA ALA A 192 18.56 18.44 6.75
C ALA A 192 19.86 18.57 7.56
N ALA A 193 19.83 18.28 8.87
CA ALA A 193 21.00 18.27 9.73
C ALA A 193 21.83 16.98 9.61
N GLY A 194 21.17 15.83 9.37
CA GLY A 194 21.83 14.53 9.17
C GLY A 194 22.57 14.39 7.83
N GLU A 195 22.21 15.19 6.81
CA GLU A 195 22.89 15.19 5.51
C GLU A 195 24.18 16.02 5.46
N ARG A 196 24.59 16.68 6.56
CA ARG A 196 25.76 17.60 6.63
C ARG A 196 26.84 17.20 7.63
N SER A 197 26.87 15.94 8.07
CA SER A 197 27.93 15.42 8.95
C SER A 197 28.68 14.27 8.31
#